data_4677317d3925b544e7a7dd503ca0f4d1
#
_entry.id   4677317d3925b544e7a7dd503ca0f4d1
#
_cell.length_a   1.000
_cell.length_b   1.000
_cell.length_c   1.000
_cell.angle_alpha   90.00
_cell.angle_beta   90.00
_cell.angle_gamma   90.00
#
_symmetry.space_group_name_H-M   'P 1'
#
loop_
_entity.id
_entity.type
_entity.pdbx_description
1 polymer ?
#
loop_
_entity_poly.entity_id
_entity_poly.type
_entity_poly.pdbx_seq_one_letter_code
_entity_poly.pdbx_strand_id
1 'polypeptide(L)'
;EAFQVLKSNPSTTGIRKARYLLANANKKELQTFIELGGCEILTNILFVAQEISQSTKNYERQKEVMKTLCSVLENPLVVFDLMYDETTVGVLALNLQEDEEDLNTSTLTILSEMCWASSRGYDLVINALQVLANERGKKSRFEFLVQLLIGAEVKLKKEIVVFANTLVESQLDEDVRESIRSELVSLGMKDILLKIQDELGQNVIAKELISVKMELDRKRKTA
;
A
#
# COMPACT_ATOMS: atom_id res chain seq x y z
N GLU A 1 13.76 -17.51 -15.04
CA GLU A 1 14.29 -16.49 -15.96
C GLU A 1 14.18 -15.08 -15.35
N ALA A 2 13.01 -14.65 -14.84
CA ALA A 2 12.84 -13.33 -14.22
C ALA A 2 13.84 -13.03 -13.10
N PHE A 3 14.07 -13.99 -12.20
CA PHE A 3 15.07 -13.87 -11.12
C PHE A 3 16.48 -13.59 -11.66
N GLN A 4 16.91 -14.30 -12.71
CA GLN A 4 18.23 -14.08 -13.32
C GLN A 4 18.34 -12.69 -13.98
N VAL A 5 17.24 -12.20 -14.57
CA VAL A 5 17.18 -10.84 -15.13
C VAL A 5 17.38 -9.81 -14.03
N LEU A 6 16.68 -9.91 -12.90
CA LEU A 6 16.81 -8.98 -11.77
C LEU A 6 18.22 -9.03 -11.15
N LYS A 7 18.79 -10.22 -11.01
CA LYS A 7 20.14 -10.43 -10.45
C LYS A 7 21.24 -9.83 -11.34
N SER A 8 21.11 -9.96 -12.65
CA SER A 8 22.12 -9.48 -13.61
C SER A 8 21.93 -8.01 -14.02
N ASN A 9 20.69 -7.50 -13.98
CA ASN A 9 20.36 -6.15 -14.42
C ASN A 9 19.25 -5.53 -13.55
N PRO A 10 19.56 -5.00 -12.35
CA PRO A 10 18.59 -4.35 -11.47
C PRO A 10 18.20 -2.93 -11.92
N SER A 11 18.43 -2.58 -13.17
CA SER A 11 18.00 -1.31 -13.75
C SER A 11 16.49 -1.29 -14.00
N THR A 12 15.92 -0.10 -14.22
CA THR A 12 14.50 0.07 -14.59
C THR A 12 14.11 -0.81 -15.78
N THR A 13 14.99 -0.92 -16.79
CA THR A 13 14.75 -1.79 -17.96
C THR A 13 14.74 -3.27 -17.59
N GLY A 14 15.67 -3.71 -16.75
CA GLY A 14 15.71 -5.10 -16.27
C GLY A 14 14.48 -5.44 -15.43
N ILE A 15 14.03 -4.53 -14.57
CA ILE A 15 12.81 -4.72 -13.75
C ILE A 15 11.57 -4.83 -14.64
N ARG A 16 11.43 -3.96 -15.67
CA ARG A 16 10.34 -4.06 -16.65
C ARG A 16 10.34 -5.41 -17.39
N LYS A 17 11.51 -5.91 -17.78
CA LYS A 17 11.62 -7.22 -18.41
C LYS A 17 11.21 -8.34 -17.45
N ALA A 18 11.65 -8.29 -16.19
CA ALA A 18 11.25 -9.26 -15.17
C ALA A 18 9.73 -9.21 -14.92
N ARG A 19 9.12 -8.03 -14.83
CA ARG A 19 7.67 -7.86 -14.71
C ARG A 19 6.91 -8.52 -15.86
N TYR A 20 7.34 -8.31 -17.10
CA TYR A 20 6.73 -8.96 -18.26
C TYR A 20 6.80 -10.48 -18.18
N LEU A 21 7.95 -11.03 -17.78
CA LEU A 21 8.13 -12.46 -17.59
C LEU A 21 7.23 -13.00 -16.48
N LEU A 22 7.12 -12.31 -15.35
CA LEU A 22 6.30 -12.71 -14.22
C LEU A 22 4.80 -12.63 -14.52
N ALA A 23 4.35 -11.59 -15.24
CA ALA A 23 2.96 -11.45 -15.65
C ALA A 23 2.48 -12.57 -16.62
N ASN A 24 3.41 -13.22 -17.33
CA ASN A 24 3.14 -14.34 -18.22
C ASN A 24 3.57 -15.69 -17.63
N ALA A 25 4.06 -15.72 -16.38
CA ALA A 25 4.56 -16.92 -15.73
C ALA A 25 3.39 -17.83 -15.31
N ASN A 26 3.57 -19.13 -15.51
CA ASN A 26 2.66 -20.11 -14.91
C ASN A 26 2.93 -20.27 -13.40
N LYS A 27 2.01 -20.95 -12.70
CA LYS A 27 2.09 -21.16 -11.25
C LYS A 27 3.43 -21.75 -10.77
N LYS A 28 4.01 -22.69 -11.53
CA LYS A 28 5.28 -23.35 -11.19
C LYS A 28 6.46 -22.39 -11.35
N GLU A 29 6.46 -21.59 -12.39
CA GLU A 29 7.51 -20.58 -12.62
C GLU A 29 7.48 -19.50 -11.56
N LEU A 30 6.29 -19.05 -11.16
CA LEU A 30 6.13 -18.07 -10.07
C LEU A 30 6.56 -18.67 -8.73
N GLN A 31 6.17 -19.92 -8.44
CA GLN A 31 6.65 -20.64 -7.26
C GLN A 31 8.19 -20.71 -7.23
N THR A 32 8.83 -21.09 -8.34
CA THR A 32 10.28 -21.10 -8.46
C THR A 32 10.90 -19.72 -8.26
N PHE A 33 10.25 -18.67 -8.75
CA PHE A 33 10.73 -17.29 -8.54
C PHE A 33 10.76 -16.93 -7.04
N ILE A 34 9.70 -17.27 -6.30
CA ILE A 34 9.60 -17.04 -4.85
C ILE A 34 10.66 -17.85 -4.12
N GLU A 35 10.79 -19.16 -4.39
CA GLU A 35 11.76 -20.06 -3.76
C GLU A 35 13.21 -19.64 -3.98
N LEU A 36 13.51 -18.95 -5.07
CA LEU A 36 14.82 -18.37 -5.36
C LEU A 36 15.09 -17.04 -4.64
N GLY A 37 14.15 -16.53 -3.84
CA GLY A 37 14.25 -15.22 -3.18
C GLY A 37 13.89 -14.05 -4.10
N GLY A 38 12.93 -14.26 -5.01
CA GLY A 38 12.53 -13.25 -5.98
C GLY A 38 11.92 -11.99 -5.35
N CYS A 39 11.14 -12.13 -4.28
CA CYS A 39 10.61 -10.98 -3.54
C CYS A 39 11.72 -10.27 -2.78
N GLU A 40 12.63 -10.99 -2.15
CA GLU A 40 13.78 -10.40 -1.45
C GLU A 40 14.65 -9.56 -2.40
N ILE A 41 14.96 -10.05 -3.61
CA ILE A 41 15.74 -9.26 -4.57
C ILE A 41 15.00 -8.00 -5.02
N LEU A 42 13.67 -8.05 -5.19
CA LEU A 42 12.86 -6.87 -5.51
C LEU A 42 12.85 -5.86 -4.35
N THR A 43 12.70 -6.29 -3.11
CA THR A 43 12.73 -5.41 -1.93
C THR A 43 14.12 -4.82 -1.68
N ASN A 44 15.19 -5.56 -1.94
CA ASN A 44 16.55 -5.02 -1.90
C ASN A 44 16.79 -3.95 -2.98
N ILE A 45 16.30 -4.16 -4.21
CA ILE A 45 16.35 -3.13 -5.26
C ILE A 45 15.53 -1.91 -4.86
N LEU A 46 14.38 -2.11 -4.22
CA LEU A 46 13.52 -1.04 -3.73
C LEU A 46 14.22 -0.19 -2.67
N PHE A 47 14.84 -0.82 -1.68
CA PHE A 47 15.60 -0.16 -0.62
C PHE A 47 16.70 0.73 -1.20
N VAL A 48 17.54 0.20 -2.09
CA VAL A 48 18.59 0.98 -2.77
C VAL A 48 18.00 2.12 -3.60
N ALA A 49 16.86 1.90 -4.26
CA ALA A 49 16.20 2.93 -5.05
C ALA A 49 15.65 4.07 -4.17
N GLN A 50 15.19 3.77 -2.95
CA GLN A 50 14.75 4.78 -1.98
C GLN A 50 15.90 5.70 -1.54
N GLU A 51 17.05 5.15 -1.21
CA GLU A 51 18.22 5.94 -0.84
C GLU A 51 18.64 6.91 -1.97
N ILE A 52 18.65 6.42 -3.21
CA ILE A 52 18.99 7.24 -4.38
C ILE A 52 17.94 8.33 -4.60
N SER A 53 16.65 8.04 -4.46
CA SER A 53 15.57 8.98 -4.73
C SER A 53 15.48 10.11 -3.70
N GLN A 54 15.97 9.91 -2.48
CA GLN A 54 16.05 10.99 -1.48
C GLN A 54 16.82 12.21 -2.01
N SER A 55 17.89 11.98 -2.75
CA SER A 55 18.73 13.05 -3.33
C SER A 55 18.30 13.46 -4.73
N THR A 56 17.88 12.51 -5.56
CA THR A 56 17.60 12.75 -7.00
C THR A 56 16.16 13.10 -7.30
N LYS A 57 15.22 12.81 -6.39
CA LYS A 57 13.78 12.88 -6.61
C LYS A 57 13.31 12.07 -7.81
N ASN A 58 14.02 11.00 -8.15
CA ASN A 58 13.70 10.13 -9.26
C ASN A 58 13.15 8.80 -8.74
N TYR A 59 11.85 8.61 -8.84
CA TYR A 59 11.10 7.47 -8.31
C TYR A 59 10.84 6.36 -9.35
N GLU A 60 11.33 6.47 -10.58
CA GLU A 60 11.01 5.52 -11.66
C GLU A 60 11.37 4.06 -11.34
N ARG A 61 12.52 3.83 -10.68
CA ARG A 61 12.92 2.48 -10.29
C ARG A 61 11.98 1.90 -9.22
N GLN A 62 11.60 2.70 -8.23
CA GLN A 62 10.65 2.31 -7.20
C GLN A 62 9.29 1.95 -7.81
N LYS A 63 8.77 2.82 -8.71
CA LYS A 63 7.51 2.57 -9.44
C LYS A 63 7.54 1.23 -10.17
N GLU A 64 8.63 0.92 -10.87
CA GLU A 64 8.73 -0.34 -11.61
C GLU A 64 8.82 -1.56 -10.67
N VAL A 65 9.52 -1.47 -9.54
CA VAL A 65 9.54 -2.54 -8.54
C VAL A 65 8.13 -2.76 -7.97
N MET A 66 7.47 -1.69 -7.54
CA MET A 66 6.13 -1.78 -6.96
C MET A 66 5.11 -2.34 -7.97
N LYS A 67 5.14 -1.89 -9.23
CA LYS A 67 4.33 -2.46 -10.31
C LYS A 67 4.64 -3.95 -10.55
N THR A 68 5.89 -4.35 -10.39
CA THR A 68 6.29 -5.77 -10.53
C THR A 68 5.71 -6.60 -9.38
N LEU A 69 5.82 -6.14 -8.14
CA LEU A 69 5.20 -6.79 -6.99
C LEU A 69 3.69 -6.88 -7.15
N CYS A 70 3.01 -5.79 -7.52
CA CYS A 70 1.56 -5.79 -7.77
C CYS A 70 1.15 -6.82 -8.83
N SER A 71 1.96 -7.04 -9.88
CA SER A 71 1.62 -7.99 -10.95
C SER A 71 1.62 -9.46 -10.52
N VAL A 72 2.12 -9.76 -9.33
CA VAL A 72 2.22 -11.14 -8.79
C VAL A 72 1.45 -11.33 -7.48
N LEU A 73 0.77 -10.29 -6.98
CA LEU A 73 0.04 -10.33 -5.69
C LEU A 73 -1.12 -11.33 -5.65
N GLU A 74 -1.69 -11.70 -6.80
CA GLU A 74 -2.74 -12.73 -6.87
C GLU A 74 -2.26 -14.09 -6.32
N ASN A 75 -0.96 -14.31 -6.24
CA ASN A 75 -0.40 -15.49 -5.59
C ASN A 75 -0.20 -15.21 -4.10
N PRO A 76 -0.95 -15.87 -3.19
CA PRO A 76 -0.84 -15.66 -1.75
C PRO A 76 0.57 -15.87 -1.19
N LEU A 77 1.39 -16.72 -1.82
CA LEU A 77 2.77 -16.96 -1.38
C LEU A 77 3.64 -15.72 -1.51
N VAL A 78 3.37 -14.85 -2.48
CA VAL A 78 4.08 -13.55 -2.61
C VAL A 78 3.80 -12.68 -1.39
N VAL A 79 2.52 -12.58 -1.00
CA VAL A 79 2.12 -11.77 0.15
C VAL A 79 2.77 -12.30 1.43
N PHE A 80 2.75 -13.62 1.64
CA PHE A 80 3.41 -14.25 2.81
C PHE A 80 4.93 -14.06 2.80
N ASP A 81 5.58 -14.12 1.64
CA ASP A 81 7.02 -13.90 1.52
C ASP A 81 7.40 -12.44 1.84
N LEU A 82 6.60 -11.47 1.37
CA LEU A 82 6.78 -10.05 1.70
C LEU A 82 6.55 -9.74 3.20
N MET A 83 5.75 -10.55 3.90
CA MET A 83 5.51 -10.43 5.34
C MET A 83 6.52 -11.21 6.18
N TYR A 84 7.60 -11.73 5.58
CA TYR A 84 8.57 -12.56 6.30
C TYR A 84 9.23 -11.78 7.45
N ASP A 85 9.61 -10.54 7.23
CA ASP A 85 10.22 -9.67 8.23
C ASP A 85 9.64 -8.24 8.24
N GLU A 86 9.80 -7.54 9.36
CA GLU A 86 9.31 -6.17 9.56
C GLU A 86 10.04 -5.16 8.67
N THR A 87 11.31 -5.40 8.36
CA THR A 87 12.13 -4.50 7.53
C THR A 87 11.56 -4.38 6.15
N THR A 88 11.16 -5.51 5.54
CA THR A 88 10.52 -5.55 4.23
C THR A 88 9.25 -4.70 4.19
N VAL A 89 8.36 -4.85 5.18
CA VAL A 89 7.10 -4.09 5.23
C VAL A 89 7.37 -2.60 5.49
N GLY A 90 8.38 -2.29 6.32
CA GLY A 90 8.85 -0.92 6.54
C GLY A 90 9.36 -0.27 5.25
N VAL A 91 10.19 -0.96 4.48
CA VAL A 91 10.67 -0.50 3.16
C VAL A 91 9.50 -0.25 2.21
N LEU A 92 8.49 -1.13 2.19
CA LEU A 92 7.28 -0.92 1.37
C LEU A 92 6.54 0.36 1.78
N ALA A 93 6.27 0.56 3.07
CA ALA A 93 5.54 1.73 3.56
C ALA A 93 6.27 3.06 3.29
N LEU A 94 7.60 3.07 3.35
CA LEU A 94 8.43 4.26 3.05
C LEU A 94 8.35 4.73 1.59
N ASN A 95 7.70 3.97 0.68
CA ASN A 95 7.40 4.42 -0.68
C ASN A 95 6.22 5.40 -0.76
N LEU A 96 5.43 5.57 0.29
CA LEU A 96 4.41 6.62 0.31
C LEU A 96 5.07 8.00 0.24
N GLN A 97 4.79 8.76 -0.82
CA GLN A 97 5.39 10.07 -1.13
C GLN A 97 4.30 11.10 -1.46
N GLU A 98 4.56 12.40 -1.19
CA GLU A 98 3.53 13.44 -1.37
C GLU A 98 3.06 13.57 -2.83
N ASP A 99 3.98 13.51 -3.80
CA ASP A 99 3.71 13.84 -5.21
C ASP A 99 3.80 12.63 -6.16
N GLU A 100 3.71 11.38 -5.64
CA GLU A 100 3.97 10.18 -6.42
C GLU A 100 2.76 9.21 -6.42
N GLU A 101 1.68 9.59 -7.11
CA GLU A 101 0.40 8.89 -7.07
C GLU A 101 0.46 7.41 -7.49
N ASP A 102 1.15 7.09 -8.58
CA ASP A 102 1.31 5.70 -9.05
C ASP A 102 2.06 4.85 -8.02
N LEU A 103 3.06 5.44 -7.37
CA LEU A 103 3.85 4.78 -6.33
C LEU A 103 2.98 4.55 -5.09
N ASN A 104 2.23 5.57 -4.66
CA ASN A 104 1.31 5.51 -3.54
C ASN A 104 0.21 4.47 -3.77
N THR A 105 -0.42 4.48 -4.94
CA THR A 105 -1.45 3.49 -5.32
C THR A 105 -0.91 2.06 -5.18
N SER A 106 0.25 1.77 -5.79
CA SER A 106 0.85 0.43 -5.72
C SER A 106 1.22 0.03 -4.29
N THR A 107 1.73 0.97 -3.49
CA THR A 107 2.07 0.74 -2.08
C THR A 107 0.83 0.40 -1.26
N LEU A 108 -0.23 1.19 -1.37
CA LEU A 108 -1.49 0.96 -0.64
C LEU A 108 -2.13 -0.37 -1.03
N THR A 109 -2.08 -0.75 -2.30
CA THR A 109 -2.57 -2.06 -2.78
C THR A 109 -1.83 -3.20 -2.07
N ILE A 110 -0.48 -3.18 -2.04
CA ILE A 110 0.31 -4.24 -1.40
C ILE A 110 0.04 -4.30 0.12
N LEU A 111 0.01 -3.15 0.79
CA LEU A 111 -0.27 -3.09 2.22
C LEU A 111 -1.69 -3.56 2.57
N SER A 112 -2.68 -3.29 1.71
CA SER A 112 -4.04 -3.82 1.85
C SER A 112 -4.08 -5.34 1.78
N GLU A 113 -3.41 -5.95 0.82
CA GLU A 113 -3.33 -7.40 0.69
C GLU A 113 -2.69 -8.05 1.93
N MET A 114 -1.66 -7.43 2.51
CA MET A 114 -1.05 -7.89 3.75
C MET A 114 -2.02 -7.85 4.93
N CYS A 115 -2.83 -6.78 5.06
CA CYS A 115 -3.83 -6.67 6.12
C CYS A 115 -4.89 -7.77 6.03
N TRP A 116 -5.31 -8.15 4.82
CA TRP A 116 -6.27 -9.23 4.60
C TRP A 116 -5.68 -10.62 4.76
N ALA A 117 -4.39 -10.79 4.50
CA ALA A 117 -3.74 -12.09 4.52
C ALA A 117 -3.67 -12.72 5.91
N SER A 118 -3.46 -11.93 6.97
CA SER A 118 -3.38 -12.41 8.35
C SER A 118 -3.34 -11.28 9.37
N SER A 119 -3.64 -11.60 10.65
CA SER A 119 -3.44 -10.67 11.79
C SER A 119 -1.99 -10.20 11.89
N ARG A 120 -1.01 -11.08 11.66
CA ARG A 120 0.41 -10.70 11.61
C ARG A 120 0.68 -9.67 10.52
N GLY A 121 0.12 -9.86 9.32
CA GLY A 121 0.29 -8.90 8.22
C GLY A 121 -0.27 -7.54 8.58
N TYR A 122 -1.42 -7.51 9.22
CA TYR A 122 -1.99 -6.28 9.76
C TYR A 122 -1.06 -5.59 10.77
N ASP A 123 -0.55 -6.33 11.77
CA ASP A 123 0.34 -5.77 12.79
C ASP A 123 1.62 -5.21 12.17
N LEU A 124 2.20 -5.90 11.18
CA LEU A 124 3.36 -5.43 10.43
C LEU A 124 3.06 -4.12 9.69
N VAL A 125 1.90 -4.01 9.04
CA VAL A 125 1.47 -2.79 8.34
C VAL A 125 1.28 -1.64 9.32
N ILE A 126 0.62 -1.86 10.46
CA ILE A 126 0.43 -0.83 11.50
C ILE A 126 1.78 -0.33 12.03
N ASN A 127 2.71 -1.24 12.31
CA ASN A 127 4.06 -0.88 12.75
C ASN A 127 4.82 -0.09 11.67
N ALA A 128 4.72 -0.51 10.41
CA ALA A 128 5.36 0.18 9.29
C ALA A 128 4.80 1.61 9.08
N LEU A 129 3.49 1.81 9.26
CA LEU A 129 2.87 3.14 9.25
C LEU A 129 3.34 4.01 10.43
N GLN A 130 3.58 3.42 11.60
CA GLN A 130 4.16 4.15 12.73
C GLN A 130 5.61 4.56 12.46
N VAL A 131 6.42 3.69 11.84
CA VAL A 131 7.78 4.01 11.41
C VAL A 131 7.75 5.15 10.39
N LEU A 132 6.90 5.06 9.37
CA LEU A 132 6.70 6.12 8.37
C LEU A 132 6.33 7.46 9.03
N ALA A 133 5.42 7.45 10.00
CA ALA A 133 5.03 8.65 10.73
C ALA A 133 6.23 9.28 11.47
N ASN A 134 7.00 8.48 12.16
CA ASN A 134 8.21 8.94 12.87
C ASN A 134 9.23 9.55 11.90
N GLU A 135 9.53 8.90 10.78
CA GLU A 135 10.44 9.40 9.73
C GLU A 135 9.96 10.71 9.10
N ARG A 136 8.64 10.92 9.03
CA ARG A 136 8.01 12.14 8.48
C ARG A 136 7.74 13.20 9.56
N GLY A 137 8.12 12.98 10.82
CA GLY A 137 7.84 13.89 11.93
C GLY A 137 6.35 14.08 12.22
N LYS A 138 5.52 13.06 11.94
CA LYS A 138 4.08 13.06 12.19
C LYS A 138 3.77 12.58 13.60
N LYS A 139 2.66 13.07 14.17
CA LYS A 139 2.24 12.70 15.54
C LYS A 139 1.43 11.41 15.59
N SER A 140 0.74 11.08 14.51
CA SER A 140 -0.08 9.88 14.37
C SER A 140 0.35 9.07 13.15
N ARG A 141 0.27 7.74 13.26
CA ARG A 141 0.58 6.79 12.18
C ARG A 141 -0.27 6.98 10.92
N PHE A 142 -1.46 7.55 11.04
CA PHE A 142 -2.37 7.81 9.91
C PHE A 142 -2.33 9.26 9.40
N GLU A 143 -1.59 10.14 10.08
CA GLU A 143 -1.56 11.57 9.71
C GLU A 143 -1.09 11.78 8.27
N PHE A 144 -0.03 11.06 7.85
CA PHE A 144 0.47 11.16 6.48
C PHE A 144 -0.54 10.65 5.44
N LEU A 145 -1.26 9.56 5.75
CA LEU A 145 -2.32 9.02 4.89
C LEU A 145 -3.47 10.04 4.69
N VAL A 146 -3.91 10.69 5.77
CA VAL A 146 -4.96 11.72 5.71
C VAL A 146 -4.47 12.96 4.95
N GLN A 147 -3.21 13.34 5.09
CA GLN A 147 -2.62 14.44 4.31
C GLN A 147 -2.56 14.13 2.82
N LEU A 148 -2.17 12.91 2.43
CA LEU A 148 -2.21 12.49 1.03
C LEU A 148 -3.62 12.59 0.43
N LEU A 149 -4.67 12.29 1.21
CA LEU A 149 -6.05 12.36 0.74
C LEU A 149 -6.47 13.78 0.29
N ILE A 150 -5.91 14.83 0.90
CA ILE A 150 -6.28 16.22 0.60
C ILE A 150 -5.83 16.61 -0.82
N GLY A 151 -4.58 16.31 -1.19
CA GLY A 151 -3.95 16.74 -2.45
C GLY A 151 -4.10 15.75 -3.60
N ALA A 152 -4.50 14.51 -3.34
CA ALA A 152 -4.50 13.43 -4.31
C ALA A 152 -5.52 13.63 -5.45
N GLU A 153 -5.22 13.05 -6.62
CA GLU A 153 -6.22 12.86 -7.68
C GLU A 153 -7.27 11.80 -7.28
N VAL A 154 -8.35 11.76 -8.00
CA VAL A 154 -9.52 10.90 -7.70
C VAL A 154 -9.13 9.42 -7.55
N LYS A 155 -8.21 8.93 -8.38
CA LYS A 155 -7.75 7.55 -8.34
C LYS A 155 -7.06 7.23 -7.02
N LEU A 156 -6.11 8.06 -6.60
CA LEU A 156 -5.39 7.86 -5.34
C LEU A 156 -6.32 8.10 -4.13
N LYS A 157 -7.24 9.08 -4.19
CA LYS A 157 -8.27 9.26 -3.15
C LYS A 157 -9.05 7.97 -2.91
N LYS A 158 -9.46 7.28 -3.98
CA LYS A 158 -10.14 5.99 -3.88
C LYS A 158 -9.27 4.95 -3.17
N GLU A 159 -8.03 4.77 -3.57
CA GLU A 159 -7.12 3.80 -2.96
C GLU A 159 -6.85 4.09 -1.47
N ILE A 160 -6.69 5.35 -1.10
CA ILE A 160 -6.52 5.76 0.30
C ILE A 160 -7.77 5.38 1.13
N VAL A 161 -8.95 5.60 0.60
CA VAL A 161 -10.21 5.25 1.30
C VAL A 161 -10.40 3.75 1.39
N VAL A 162 -10.09 3.00 0.33
CA VAL A 162 -10.10 1.53 0.34
C VAL A 162 -9.13 0.99 1.38
N PHE A 163 -7.91 1.53 1.44
CA PHE A 163 -6.92 1.13 2.44
C PHE A 163 -7.37 1.47 3.87
N ALA A 164 -7.89 2.67 4.11
CA ALA A 164 -8.42 3.05 5.42
C ALA A 164 -9.56 2.12 5.87
N ASN A 165 -10.45 1.73 4.94
CA ASN A 165 -11.48 0.74 5.21
C ASN A 165 -10.88 -0.65 5.49
N THR A 166 -9.86 -1.07 4.75
CA THR A 166 -9.13 -2.32 4.98
C THR A 166 -8.55 -2.37 6.39
N LEU A 167 -7.93 -1.28 6.87
CA LEU A 167 -7.38 -1.19 8.22
C LEU A 167 -8.45 -1.41 9.31
N VAL A 168 -9.69 -0.99 9.05
CA VAL A 168 -10.81 -1.20 9.98
C VAL A 168 -11.37 -2.62 9.84
N GLU A 169 -11.71 -3.06 8.62
CA GLU A 169 -12.51 -4.26 8.39
C GLU A 169 -11.68 -5.56 8.47
N SER A 170 -10.36 -5.51 8.29
CA SER A 170 -9.49 -6.69 8.46
C SER A 170 -9.35 -7.13 9.93
N GLN A 171 -9.82 -6.33 10.89
CA GLN A 171 -9.80 -6.67 12.31
C GLN A 171 -11.08 -7.34 12.77
N LEU A 172 -10.94 -8.41 13.55
CA LEU A 172 -12.06 -9.13 14.17
C LEU A 172 -12.53 -8.44 15.46
N ASP A 173 -11.62 -7.80 16.18
CA ASP A 173 -11.87 -7.11 17.44
C ASP A 173 -12.55 -5.76 17.19
N GLU A 174 -13.75 -5.57 17.76
CA GLU A 174 -14.52 -4.32 17.57
C GLU A 174 -13.86 -3.14 18.29
N ASP A 175 -13.20 -3.34 19.42
CA ASP A 175 -12.53 -2.26 20.15
C ASP A 175 -11.34 -1.74 19.35
N VAL A 176 -10.62 -2.62 18.66
CA VAL A 176 -9.53 -2.26 17.76
C VAL A 176 -10.08 -1.47 16.54
N ARG A 177 -11.18 -1.96 15.94
CA ARG A 177 -11.84 -1.27 14.83
C ARG A 177 -12.28 0.14 15.22
N GLU A 178 -12.93 0.29 16.37
CA GLU A 178 -13.41 1.59 16.85
C GLU A 178 -12.24 2.52 17.19
N SER A 179 -11.15 2.00 17.74
CA SER A 179 -9.93 2.78 17.99
C SER A 179 -9.37 3.36 16.69
N ILE A 180 -9.27 2.56 15.62
CA ILE A 180 -8.77 3.03 14.32
C ILE A 180 -9.71 4.07 13.69
N ARG A 181 -11.04 3.81 13.72
CA ARG A 181 -12.04 4.77 13.23
C ARG A 181 -11.92 6.10 13.95
N SER A 182 -11.82 6.07 15.28
CA SER A 182 -11.71 7.26 16.12
C SER A 182 -10.43 8.03 15.80
N GLU A 183 -9.30 7.34 15.59
CA GLU A 183 -8.03 7.97 15.20
C GLU A 183 -8.15 8.66 13.83
N LEU A 184 -8.68 7.97 12.81
CA LEU A 184 -8.89 8.54 11.47
C LEU A 184 -9.85 9.73 11.48
N VAL A 185 -10.94 9.65 12.25
CA VAL A 185 -11.90 10.75 12.43
C VAL A 185 -11.26 11.95 13.12
N SER A 186 -10.45 11.72 14.17
CA SER A 186 -9.75 12.78 14.90
C SER A 186 -8.74 13.55 14.03
N LEU A 187 -8.19 12.90 12.99
CA LEU A 187 -7.32 13.49 11.99
C LEU A 187 -8.09 14.26 10.89
N GLY A 188 -9.42 14.33 10.96
CA GLY A 188 -10.26 15.07 10.02
C GLY A 188 -10.66 14.29 8.76
N MET A 189 -10.40 12.99 8.67
CA MET A 189 -10.71 12.19 7.48
C MET A 189 -12.19 12.29 7.10
N LYS A 190 -13.10 12.30 8.07
CA LYS A 190 -14.54 12.45 7.84
C LYS A 190 -14.90 13.74 7.12
N ASP A 191 -14.33 14.86 7.54
CA ASP A 191 -14.63 16.17 6.96
C ASP A 191 -14.06 16.30 5.54
N ILE A 192 -12.90 15.69 5.29
CA ILE A 192 -12.29 15.61 3.96
C ILE A 192 -13.17 14.79 3.02
N LEU A 193 -13.66 13.63 3.47
CA LEU A 193 -14.55 12.77 2.67
C LEU A 193 -15.87 13.47 2.33
N LEU A 194 -16.42 14.27 3.25
CA LEU A 194 -17.61 15.09 2.98
C LEU A 194 -17.35 16.12 1.87
N LYS A 195 -16.24 16.85 1.93
CA LYS A 195 -15.85 17.81 0.90
C LYS A 195 -15.64 17.13 -0.46
N ILE A 196 -14.95 15.98 -0.49
CA ILE A 196 -14.76 15.20 -1.73
C ILE A 196 -16.11 14.78 -2.31
N GLN A 197 -17.06 14.38 -1.48
CA GLN A 197 -18.41 14.03 -1.91
C GLN A 197 -19.14 15.22 -2.55
N ASP A 198 -19.04 16.39 -1.95
CA ASP A 198 -19.66 17.61 -2.48
C ASP A 198 -19.02 18.06 -3.80
N GLU A 199 -17.69 17.93 -3.94
CA GLU A 199 -16.94 18.28 -5.15
C GLU A 199 -17.20 17.33 -6.33
N LEU A 200 -17.28 16.03 -6.08
CA LEU A 200 -17.45 15.00 -7.13
C LEU A 200 -18.89 14.79 -7.55
N GLY A 201 -19.86 15.31 -6.81
CA GLY A 201 -21.31 15.16 -7.10
C GLY A 201 -21.75 13.68 -7.09
N GLN A 202 -22.77 13.34 -7.92
CA GLN A 202 -23.33 11.98 -8.01
C GLN A 202 -22.51 11.01 -8.88
N ASN A 203 -21.23 11.23 -9.05
CA ASN A 203 -20.36 10.35 -9.85
C ASN A 203 -20.23 8.96 -9.21
N VAL A 204 -19.99 7.92 -10.02
CA VAL A 204 -19.88 6.51 -9.57
C VAL A 204 -18.82 6.32 -8.49
N ILE A 205 -17.73 7.09 -8.55
CA ILE A 205 -16.64 7.08 -7.54
C ILE A 205 -17.13 7.67 -6.20
N ALA A 206 -18.00 8.71 -6.24
CA ALA A 206 -18.63 9.24 -5.05
C ALA A 206 -19.52 8.18 -4.37
N LYS A 207 -20.17 7.29 -5.12
CA LYS A 207 -20.98 6.19 -4.54
C LYS A 207 -20.13 5.16 -3.80
N GLU A 208 -18.95 4.81 -4.31
CA GLU A 208 -18.03 3.89 -3.62
C GLU A 208 -17.44 4.54 -2.36
N LEU A 209 -17.04 5.82 -2.42
CA LEU A 209 -16.61 6.61 -1.27
C LEU A 209 -17.73 6.78 -0.24
N ILE A 210 -18.99 6.94 -0.70
CA ILE A 210 -20.19 7.03 0.16
C ILE A 210 -20.48 5.66 0.81
N SER A 211 -20.28 4.54 0.14
CA SER A 211 -20.50 3.22 0.73
C SER A 211 -19.57 2.97 1.91
N VAL A 212 -18.29 3.32 1.77
CA VAL A 212 -17.29 3.27 2.86
C VAL A 212 -17.70 4.20 4.03
N LYS A 213 -18.17 5.42 3.72
CA LYS A 213 -18.69 6.37 4.71
C LYS A 213 -19.96 5.85 5.41
N MET A 214 -20.89 5.27 4.66
CA MET A 214 -22.13 4.73 5.23
C MET A 214 -21.86 3.56 6.18
N GLU A 215 -20.80 2.81 5.95
CA GLU A 215 -20.34 1.75 6.86
C GLU A 215 -19.72 2.32 8.14
N LEU A 216 -18.94 3.39 8.03
CA LEU A 216 -18.44 4.17 9.18
C LEU A 216 -19.58 4.82 10.00
N ASP A 217 -20.69 5.22 9.37
CA ASP A 217 -21.84 5.85 10.03
C ASP A 217 -22.95 4.85 10.47
N ARG A 218 -23.05 3.69 9.83
CA ARG A 218 -24.13 2.70 10.05
C ARG A 218 -24.03 2.05 11.44
N LYS A 219 -22.82 1.83 11.92
CA LYS A 219 -22.55 1.20 13.21
C LYS A 219 -22.72 2.15 14.41
N ARG A 220 -22.80 3.49 14.16
CA ARG A 220 -23.16 4.47 15.20
C ARG A 220 -24.63 4.43 15.61
N LYS A 221 -25.52 3.86 14.79
CA LYS A 221 -26.96 3.79 15.08
C LYS A 221 -27.38 2.50 15.78
N THR A 222 -26.47 1.54 15.93
CA THR A 222 -26.71 0.24 16.57
C THR A 222 -25.96 0.07 17.89
N ALA A 223 -25.21 1.06 18.37
CA ALA A 223 -24.64 1.20 19.69
C ALA A 223 -25.37 2.31 20.45
#